data_bfba8130ca1a5d247beaa0768562f7b7
#
_entry.id   bfba8130ca1a5d247beaa0768562f7b7
#
_cell.length_a   1.000
_cell.length_b   1.000
_cell.length_c   1.000
_cell.angle_alpha   90.00
_cell.angle_beta   90.00
_cell.angle_gamma   90.00
#
_symmetry.space_group_name_H-M   'P 1'
#
loop_
_entity.id
_entity.type
_entity.pdbx_description
1 polymer ?
#
loop_
_entity_poly.entity_id
_entity_poly.type
_entity_poly.pdbx_seq_one_letter_code
_entity_poly.pdbx_strand_id
1 'polypeptide(L)'
;MKIGFIGVGKMATAIINGLNTTSHDIIISGSSLPRSREIAEKLEVEAALSHQELIDQSDLVVLGIKPQMFETVLAGLHFHQPILSMAAGVTLERLGKLTDPNLPLIRIMPNLNAQILKSTTAICANDKVSAELLATAKEITDSFGSTFDIPEKDFDTFTALAGSSPAYIYLFIEALAKAGVKYGIPKEKSLDIVTQTVLASAENLLQGTDSPHDLIDKISSPGGTTIAGLLDLEKTGLTASVVSSIDATINKAKAL
;
A
#
# COMPACT_ATOMS: atom_id res chain seq x y z
N MET A 1 11.28 19.45 -5.64
CA MET A 1 11.82 18.59 -6.71
C MET A 1 10.72 18.27 -7.71
N LYS A 2 11.06 17.94 -8.95
CA LYS A 2 10.11 17.51 -9.96
C LYS A 2 10.02 15.99 -9.99
N ILE A 3 8.83 15.43 -9.72
CA ILE A 3 8.57 13.98 -9.64
C ILE A 3 7.79 13.56 -10.88
N GLY A 4 8.38 12.65 -11.66
CA GLY A 4 7.77 12.10 -12.87
C GLY A 4 7.07 10.76 -12.63
N PHE A 5 5.82 10.61 -13.04
CA PHE A 5 5.09 9.35 -12.93
C PHE A 5 4.91 8.71 -14.30
N ILE A 6 5.58 7.56 -14.54
CA ILE A 6 5.31 6.71 -15.71
C ILE A 6 4.23 5.71 -15.35
N GLY A 7 3.04 5.87 -15.95
CA GLY A 7 1.87 5.09 -15.64
C GLY A 7 1.05 5.69 -14.49
N VAL A 8 -0.17 6.13 -14.81
CA VAL A 8 -1.07 6.80 -13.87
C VAL A 8 -2.36 5.97 -13.72
N GLY A 9 -2.22 4.87 -12.97
CA GLY A 9 -3.34 4.05 -12.51
C GLY A 9 -3.89 4.54 -11.17
N LYS A 10 -4.85 3.80 -10.59
CA LYS A 10 -5.50 4.16 -9.32
C LYS A 10 -4.51 4.44 -8.18
N MET A 11 -3.44 3.62 -8.07
CA MET A 11 -2.43 3.78 -7.03
C MET A 11 -1.60 5.06 -7.25
N ALA A 12 -1.08 5.27 -8.46
CA ALA A 12 -0.34 6.49 -8.78
C ALA A 12 -1.19 7.75 -8.56
N THR A 13 -2.47 7.73 -8.96
CA THR A 13 -3.42 8.81 -8.69
C THR A 13 -3.56 9.09 -7.18
N ALA A 14 -3.67 8.04 -6.36
CA ALA A 14 -3.77 8.21 -4.91
C ALA A 14 -2.50 8.85 -4.31
N ILE A 15 -1.32 8.44 -4.77
CA ILE A 15 -0.04 9.02 -4.36
C ILE A 15 0.06 10.48 -4.79
N ILE A 16 -0.29 10.80 -6.03
CA ILE A 16 -0.29 12.18 -6.55
C ILE A 16 -1.21 13.07 -5.71
N ASN A 17 -2.41 12.61 -5.35
CA ASN A 17 -3.31 13.35 -4.47
C ASN A 17 -2.69 13.62 -3.08
N GLY A 18 -1.93 12.68 -2.52
CA GLY A 18 -1.17 12.91 -1.28
C GLY A 18 -0.07 13.96 -1.48
N LEU A 19 0.65 13.87 -2.59
CA LEU A 19 1.74 14.80 -2.93
C LEU A 19 1.26 16.22 -3.25
N ASN A 20 0.03 16.41 -3.73
CA ASN A 20 -0.54 17.75 -3.99
C ASN A 20 -0.62 18.63 -2.72
N THR A 21 -0.44 18.06 -1.55
CA THR A 21 -0.32 18.80 -0.28
C THR A 21 1.13 19.22 0.03
N THR A 22 2.09 18.86 -0.81
CA THR A 22 3.53 19.11 -0.65
C THR A 22 4.02 20.16 -1.66
N SER A 23 5.30 20.53 -1.56
CA SER A 23 5.95 21.49 -2.46
C SER A 23 6.60 20.86 -3.70
N HIS A 24 6.18 19.66 -4.09
CA HIS A 24 6.73 18.97 -5.26
C HIS A 24 5.98 19.32 -6.53
N ASP A 25 6.72 19.52 -7.63
CA ASP A 25 6.15 19.63 -8.96
C ASP A 25 5.95 18.22 -9.53
N ILE A 26 4.80 17.98 -10.14
CA ILE A 26 4.46 16.64 -10.66
C ILE A 26 4.25 16.69 -12.17
N ILE A 27 4.92 15.76 -12.88
CA ILE A 27 4.72 15.52 -14.31
C ILE A 27 4.34 14.06 -14.54
N ILE A 28 3.38 13.82 -15.42
CA ILE A 28 2.86 12.47 -15.68
C ILE A 28 2.99 12.05 -17.14
N SER A 29 3.14 10.74 -17.37
CA SER A 29 3.06 10.13 -18.70
C SER A 29 2.33 8.78 -18.60
N GLY A 30 1.19 8.68 -19.29
CA GLY A 30 0.33 7.48 -19.34
C GLY A 30 0.51 6.68 -20.62
N SER A 31 -0.46 5.83 -20.94
CA SER A 31 -0.45 4.96 -22.12
C SER A 31 -0.57 5.69 -23.46
N SER A 32 -1.00 6.95 -23.46
CA SER A 32 -1.06 7.82 -24.64
C SER A 32 -1.09 9.28 -24.20
N LEU A 33 -0.64 10.18 -25.09
CA LEU A 33 -0.65 11.61 -24.81
C LEU A 33 -2.07 12.18 -24.54
N PRO A 34 -3.12 11.82 -25.29
CA PRO A 34 -4.47 12.28 -24.96
C PRO A 34 -4.91 11.84 -23.57
N ARG A 35 -4.60 10.60 -23.17
CA ARG A 35 -4.93 10.08 -21.85
C ARG A 35 -4.12 10.75 -20.75
N SER A 36 -2.84 11.04 -21.00
CA SER A 36 -2.00 11.78 -20.07
C SER A 36 -2.55 13.17 -19.80
N ARG A 37 -2.95 13.90 -20.84
CA ARG A 37 -3.54 15.24 -20.73
C ARG A 37 -4.86 15.25 -19.96
N GLU A 38 -5.76 14.29 -20.25
CA GLU A 38 -7.03 14.14 -19.53
C GLU A 38 -6.81 13.92 -18.01
N ILE A 39 -5.83 13.08 -17.66
CA ILE A 39 -5.51 12.80 -16.24
C ILE A 39 -4.81 13.99 -15.60
N ALA A 40 -3.88 14.63 -16.31
CA ALA A 40 -3.15 15.80 -15.83
C ALA A 40 -4.08 16.97 -15.48
N GLU A 41 -5.07 17.23 -16.34
CA GLU A 41 -6.09 18.24 -16.08
C GLU A 41 -6.89 17.94 -14.80
N LYS A 42 -7.28 16.66 -14.59
CA LYS A 42 -8.03 16.24 -13.40
C LYS A 42 -7.23 16.31 -12.11
N LEU A 43 -5.91 16.12 -12.20
CA LEU A 43 -5.00 16.11 -11.04
C LEU A 43 -4.28 17.44 -10.86
N GLU A 44 -4.51 18.41 -11.76
CA GLU A 44 -3.85 19.73 -11.76
C GLU A 44 -2.32 19.63 -11.81
N VAL A 45 -1.81 18.72 -12.67
CA VAL A 45 -0.37 18.45 -12.86
C VAL A 45 0.05 18.58 -14.33
N GLU A 46 1.36 18.52 -14.63
CA GLU A 46 1.86 18.56 -15.99
C GLU A 46 1.73 17.20 -16.71
N ALA A 47 1.53 17.22 -18.04
CA ALA A 47 1.59 16.04 -18.90
C ALA A 47 2.78 16.14 -19.86
N ALA A 48 3.70 15.18 -19.79
CA ALA A 48 4.79 15.05 -20.75
C ALA A 48 4.30 14.52 -22.10
N LEU A 49 4.99 14.87 -23.18
CA LEU A 49 4.69 14.40 -24.55
C LEU A 49 5.08 12.93 -24.75
N SER A 50 6.09 12.45 -23.99
CA SER A 50 6.58 11.07 -24.02
C SER A 50 7.11 10.63 -22.66
N HIS A 51 7.37 9.32 -22.48
CA HIS A 51 8.04 8.80 -21.28
C HIS A 51 9.47 9.33 -21.17
N GLN A 52 10.21 9.45 -22.29
CA GLN A 52 11.58 9.97 -22.25
C GLN A 52 11.63 11.46 -21.86
N GLU A 53 10.73 12.27 -22.39
CA GLU A 53 10.64 13.68 -21.99
C GLU A 53 10.33 13.83 -20.49
N LEU A 54 9.44 13.00 -19.96
CA LEU A 54 9.19 12.94 -18.51
C LEU A 54 10.47 12.63 -17.74
N ILE A 55 11.21 11.59 -18.17
CA ILE A 55 12.48 11.19 -17.56
C ILE A 55 13.46 12.37 -17.57
N ASP A 56 13.65 13.00 -18.71
CA ASP A 56 14.62 14.09 -18.89
C ASP A 56 14.31 15.34 -18.04
N GLN A 57 13.04 15.53 -17.65
CA GLN A 57 12.59 16.66 -16.84
C GLN A 57 12.46 16.35 -15.34
N SER A 58 12.65 15.11 -14.92
CA SER A 58 12.36 14.69 -13.53
C SER A 58 13.63 14.56 -12.69
N ASP A 59 13.54 14.93 -11.42
CA ASP A 59 14.57 14.66 -10.41
C ASP A 59 14.44 13.23 -9.83
N LEU A 60 13.22 12.68 -9.84
CA LEU A 60 12.86 11.32 -9.40
C LEU A 60 11.79 10.76 -10.32
N VAL A 61 11.95 9.52 -10.79
CA VAL A 61 10.92 8.83 -11.57
C VAL A 61 10.20 7.77 -10.75
N VAL A 62 8.88 7.85 -10.73
CA VAL A 62 7.99 6.87 -10.10
C VAL A 62 7.41 5.96 -11.17
N LEU A 63 7.62 4.63 -11.04
CA LEU A 63 7.07 3.63 -11.94
C LEU A 63 5.75 3.09 -11.41
N GLY A 64 4.63 3.60 -11.95
CA GLY A 64 3.25 3.23 -11.63
C GLY A 64 2.62 2.27 -12.63
N ILE A 65 3.43 1.54 -13.40
CA ILE A 65 3.00 0.56 -14.39
C ILE A 65 2.86 -0.84 -13.78
N LYS A 66 2.05 -1.69 -14.40
CA LYS A 66 1.89 -3.08 -13.97
C LYS A 66 3.15 -3.89 -14.25
N PRO A 67 3.52 -4.88 -13.40
CA PRO A 67 4.73 -5.69 -13.57
C PRO A 67 4.90 -6.28 -14.97
N GLN A 68 3.81 -6.75 -15.58
CA GLN A 68 3.81 -7.36 -16.93
C GLN A 68 4.15 -6.37 -18.05
N MET A 69 4.05 -5.07 -17.79
CA MET A 69 4.31 -4.02 -18.77
C MET A 69 5.73 -3.47 -18.72
N PHE A 70 6.53 -3.84 -17.70
CA PHE A 70 7.86 -3.27 -17.48
C PHE A 70 8.76 -3.42 -18.70
N GLU A 71 8.91 -4.63 -19.23
CA GLU A 71 9.78 -4.90 -20.38
C GLU A 71 9.36 -4.10 -21.61
N THR A 72 8.05 -3.97 -21.86
CA THR A 72 7.53 -3.24 -23.02
C THR A 72 7.65 -1.73 -22.85
N VAL A 73 7.30 -1.20 -21.67
CA VAL A 73 7.25 0.26 -21.45
C VAL A 73 8.63 0.85 -21.23
N LEU A 74 9.53 0.12 -20.56
CA LEU A 74 10.87 0.62 -20.27
C LEU A 74 11.88 0.38 -21.42
N ALA A 75 11.50 -0.42 -22.43
CA ALA A 75 12.38 -0.69 -23.58
C ALA A 75 12.77 0.61 -24.31
N GLY A 76 14.08 0.83 -24.41
CA GLY A 76 14.63 2.00 -25.12
C GLY A 76 14.54 3.32 -24.36
N LEU A 77 14.07 3.33 -23.12
CA LEU A 77 14.14 4.50 -22.25
C LEU A 77 15.51 4.58 -21.57
N HIS A 78 16.03 5.81 -21.43
CA HIS A 78 17.31 6.09 -20.81
C HIS A 78 17.11 6.86 -19.51
N PHE A 79 17.38 6.19 -18.39
CA PHE A 79 17.26 6.76 -17.04
C PHE A 79 18.62 7.27 -16.58
N HIS A 80 18.65 8.38 -15.85
CA HIS A 80 19.86 8.96 -15.28
C HIS A 80 19.64 9.48 -13.83
N GLN A 81 18.41 9.42 -13.34
CA GLN A 81 18.02 9.85 -12.00
C GLN A 81 17.50 8.67 -11.15
N PRO A 82 17.27 8.88 -9.85
CA PRO A 82 16.66 7.87 -8.98
C PRO A 82 15.32 7.35 -9.49
N ILE A 83 15.04 6.08 -9.22
CA ILE A 83 13.79 5.43 -9.59
C ILE A 83 13.10 4.88 -8.34
N LEU A 84 11.81 5.18 -8.19
CA LEU A 84 10.94 4.63 -7.18
C LEU A 84 9.89 3.73 -7.85
N SER A 85 9.91 2.44 -7.54
CA SER A 85 8.98 1.46 -8.11
C SER A 85 7.94 1.03 -7.08
N MET A 86 6.65 1.04 -7.48
CA MET A 86 5.53 0.51 -6.69
C MET A 86 5.00 -0.83 -7.24
N ALA A 87 5.78 -1.51 -8.08
CA ALA A 87 5.34 -2.72 -8.75
C ALA A 87 5.47 -3.96 -7.85
N ALA A 88 4.37 -4.66 -7.63
CA ALA A 88 4.39 -5.94 -6.93
C ALA A 88 5.23 -6.97 -7.71
N GLY A 89 6.06 -7.75 -6.99
CA GLY A 89 6.87 -8.83 -7.59
C GLY A 89 8.08 -8.37 -8.42
N VAL A 90 8.33 -7.05 -8.57
CA VAL A 90 9.53 -6.53 -9.23
C VAL A 90 10.58 -6.18 -8.19
N THR A 91 11.63 -6.99 -8.09
CA THR A 91 12.74 -6.78 -7.15
C THR A 91 13.66 -5.64 -7.59
N LEU A 92 14.46 -5.10 -6.67
CA LEU A 92 15.49 -4.10 -6.98
C LEU A 92 16.50 -4.63 -8.03
N GLU A 93 16.87 -5.91 -7.95
CA GLU A 93 17.73 -6.56 -8.96
C GLU A 93 17.07 -6.57 -10.35
N ARG A 94 15.79 -6.98 -10.44
CA ARG A 94 15.07 -6.99 -11.72
C ARG A 94 14.87 -5.58 -12.25
N LEU A 95 14.55 -4.64 -11.37
CA LEU A 95 14.41 -3.22 -11.73
C LEU A 95 15.71 -2.68 -12.33
N GLY A 96 16.87 -2.96 -11.70
CA GLY A 96 18.18 -2.56 -12.21
C GLY A 96 18.51 -3.17 -13.58
N LYS A 97 18.13 -4.43 -13.82
CA LYS A 97 18.30 -5.06 -15.15
C LYS A 97 17.43 -4.42 -16.24
N LEU A 98 16.30 -3.85 -15.87
CA LEU A 98 15.35 -3.22 -16.81
C LEU A 98 15.60 -1.73 -17.02
N THR A 99 16.43 -1.13 -16.18
CA THR A 99 16.80 0.30 -16.24
C THR A 99 18.31 0.48 -16.29
N ASP A 100 18.94 0.73 -15.16
CA ASP A 100 20.40 0.71 -14.97
C ASP A 100 20.71 0.29 -13.53
N PRO A 101 21.53 -0.78 -13.31
CA PRO A 101 21.86 -1.26 -11.97
C PRO A 101 22.72 -0.28 -11.14
N ASN A 102 23.32 0.73 -11.78
CA ASN A 102 24.11 1.76 -11.09
C ASN A 102 23.27 2.91 -10.55
N LEU A 103 21.99 2.99 -10.90
CA LEU A 103 21.08 4.04 -10.40
C LEU A 103 20.64 3.79 -8.95
N PRO A 104 20.32 4.85 -8.22
CA PRO A 104 19.59 4.74 -6.96
C PRO A 104 18.18 4.18 -7.22
N LEU A 105 17.92 2.98 -6.68
CA LEU A 105 16.66 2.28 -6.87
C LEU A 105 15.93 2.11 -5.53
N ILE A 106 14.69 2.55 -5.49
CA ILE A 106 13.82 2.44 -4.32
C ILE A 106 12.60 1.61 -4.71
N ARG A 107 12.25 0.68 -3.85
CA ARG A 107 11.03 -0.12 -3.98
C ARG A 107 10.08 0.18 -2.86
N ILE A 108 8.82 0.43 -3.19
CA ILE A 108 7.74 0.59 -2.23
C ILE A 108 6.62 -0.41 -2.49
N MET A 109 5.87 -0.73 -1.44
CA MET A 109 4.65 -1.53 -1.54
C MET A 109 3.54 -0.84 -0.76
N PRO A 110 2.79 0.07 -1.39
CA PRO A 110 1.60 0.67 -0.80
C PRO A 110 0.39 -0.28 -0.85
N ASN A 111 -0.68 0.06 -0.13
CA ASN A 111 -1.93 -0.68 -0.18
C ASN A 111 -3.12 0.20 -0.63
N LEU A 112 -4.30 -0.43 -0.77
CA LEU A 112 -5.54 0.21 -1.25
C LEU A 112 -5.90 1.49 -0.46
N ASN A 113 -5.57 1.53 0.84
CA ASN A 113 -5.92 2.64 1.72
C ASN A 113 -5.18 3.95 1.38
N ALA A 114 -4.22 3.93 0.45
CA ALA A 114 -3.65 5.14 -0.15
C ALA A 114 -4.74 6.07 -0.74
N GLN A 115 -5.87 5.52 -1.21
CA GLN A 115 -6.99 6.31 -1.74
C GLN A 115 -7.62 7.26 -0.71
N ILE A 116 -7.44 6.98 0.56
CA ILE A 116 -7.90 7.82 1.68
C ILE A 116 -6.74 8.37 2.51
N LEU A 117 -5.52 8.39 1.93
CA LEU A 117 -4.28 8.84 2.56
C LEU A 117 -3.95 8.10 3.87
N LYS A 118 -4.27 6.81 3.93
CA LYS A 118 -4.04 5.92 5.07
C LYS A 118 -3.34 4.62 4.65
N SER A 119 -2.44 4.70 3.66
CA SER A 119 -1.66 3.55 3.23
C SER A 119 -0.78 3.02 4.35
N THR A 120 -0.60 1.71 4.37
CA THR A 120 0.52 1.06 5.06
C THR A 120 1.51 0.68 3.96
N THR A 121 2.69 1.31 3.96
CA THR A 121 3.64 1.22 2.84
C THR A 121 4.98 0.68 3.30
N ALA A 122 5.46 -0.43 2.70
CA ALA A 122 6.84 -0.87 2.86
C ALA A 122 7.75 -0.05 1.95
N ILE A 123 8.99 0.18 2.40
CA ILE A 123 10.06 0.78 1.61
C ILE A 123 11.37 0.01 1.79
N CYS A 124 12.10 -0.19 0.70
CA CYS A 124 13.50 -0.60 0.70
C CYS A 124 14.25 0.05 -0.46
N ALA A 125 15.57 0.00 -0.42
CA ALA A 125 16.44 0.64 -1.39
C ALA A 125 17.70 -0.19 -1.65
N ASN A 126 18.34 0.04 -2.81
CA ASN A 126 19.67 -0.50 -3.08
C ASN A 126 20.77 0.35 -2.42
N ASP A 127 22.02 -0.12 -2.48
CA ASP A 127 23.21 0.52 -1.90
C ASP A 127 23.64 1.85 -2.55
N LYS A 128 23.00 2.27 -3.63
CA LYS A 128 23.24 3.53 -4.33
C LYS A 128 22.37 4.67 -3.79
N VAL A 129 21.34 4.36 -3.01
CA VAL A 129 20.44 5.37 -2.42
C VAL A 129 21.11 6.01 -1.21
N SER A 130 21.31 7.34 -1.26
CA SER A 130 21.82 8.10 -0.11
C SER A 130 20.77 8.18 1.01
N ALA A 131 21.23 8.45 2.23
CA ALA A 131 20.34 8.65 3.37
C ALA A 131 19.36 9.83 3.16
N GLU A 132 19.81 10.89 2.49
CA GLU A 132 18.98 12.05 2.14
C GLU A 132 17.88 11.69 1.12
N LEU A 133 18.25 10.95 0.07
CA LEU A 133 17.27 10.49 -0.93
C LEU A 133 16.26 9.52 -0.31
N LEU A 134 16.70 8.61 0.58
CA LEU A 134 15.79 7.72 1.30
C LEU A 134 14.83 8.51 2.21
N ALA A 135 15.30 9.55 2.89
CA ALA A 135 14.46 10.43 3.69
C ALA A 135 13.40 11.13 2.81
N THR A 136 13.79 11.66 1.66
CA THR A 136 12.86 12.25 0.69
C THR A 136 11.82 11.22 0.20
N ALA A 137 12.25 9.99 -0.10
CA ALA A 137 11.33 8.93 -0.50
C ALA A 137 10.33 8.57 0.61
N LYS A 138 10.74 8.63 1.88
CA LYS A 138 9.85 8.45 3.03
C LYS A 138 8.87 9.62 3.18
N GLU A 139 9.30 10.85 2.99
CA GLU A 139 8.38 12.01 2.97
C GLU A 139 7.31 11.84 1.88
N ILE A 140 7.69 11.34 0.70
CA ILE A 140 6.75 11.01 -0.36
C ILE A 140 5.76 9.93 0.10
N THR A 141 6.24 8.83 0.69
CA THR A 141 5.35 7.75 1.13
C THR A 141 4.49 8.14 2.34
N ASP A 142 4.97 8.98 3.24
CA ASP A 142 4.24 9.50 4.40
C ASP A 142 3.15 10.51 3.99
N SER A 143 3.24 11.13 2.80
CA SER A 143 2.18 12.02 2.29
C SER A 143 0.85 11.30 2.02
N PHE A 144 0.87 9.97 1.88
CA PHE A 144 -0.33 9.17 1.64
C PHE A 144 -0.54 8.01 2.63
N GLY A 145 0.17 8.02 3.78
CA GLY A 145 -0.01 7.02 4.84
C GLY A 145 1.16 6.91 5.79
N SER A 146 1.46 5.70 6.25
CA SER A 146 2.58 5.40 7.15
C SER A 146 3.60 4.51 6.45
N THR A 147 4.88 4.80 6.63
CA THR A 147 6.00 4.11 5.98
C THR A 147 6.73 3.19 6.95
N PHE A 148 7.09 2.00 6.48
CA PHE A 148 7.82 0.98 7.23
C PHE A 148 9.06 0.53 6.46
N ASP A 149 10.24 0.61 7.10
CA ASP A 149 11.48 0.03 6.56
C ASP A 149 11.39 -1.49 6.65
N ILE A 150 11.28 -2.14 5.51
CA ILE A 150 11.15 -3.60 5.42
C ILE A 150 12.28 -4.12 4.51
N PRO A 151 13.10 -5.08 4.95
CA PRO A 151 14.08 -5.74 4.07
C PRO A 151 13.38 -6.33 2.83
N GLU A 152 13.99 -6.23 1.65
CA GLU A 152 13.34 -6.67 0.41
C GLU A 152 12.87 -8.14 0.45
N LYS A 153 13.64 -9.01 1.12
CA LYS A 153 13.29 -10.44 1.31
C LYS A 153 11.95 -10.67 2.02
N ASP A 154 11.48 -9.69 2.78
CA ASP A 154 10.25 -9.77 3.59
C ASP A 154 9.05 -9.08 2.91
N PHE A 155 9.22 -8.56 1.68
CA PHE A 155 8.13 -7.86 0.95
C PHE A 155 6.93 -8.74 0.65
N ASP A 156 7.11 -10.05 0.42
CA ASP A 156 5.97 -10.97 0.20
C ASP A 156 5.15 -11.13 1.48
N THR A 157 5.82 -11.24 2.63
CA THR A 157 5.17 -11.26 3.95
C THR A 157 4.46 -9.95 4.23
N PHE A 158 5.12 -8.81 3.97
CA PHE A 158 4.50 -7.49 4.10
C PHE A 158 3.27 -7.36 3.18
N THR A 159 3.37 -7.83 1.94
CA THR A 159 2.25 -7.82 0.99
C THR A 159 1.05 -8.61 1.53
N ALA A 160 1.28 -9.75 2.15
CA ALA A 160 0.21 -10.51 2.78
C ALA A 160 -0.42 -9.75 3.95
N LEU A 161 0.41 -9.14 4.83
CA LEU A 161 -0.05 -8.44 6.04
C LEU A 161 -0.70 -7.09 5.77
N ALA A 162 -0.25 -6.33 4.77
CA ALA A 162 -0.70 -4.97 4.51
C ALA A 162 -1.42 -4.80 3.17
N GLY A 163 -0.96 -5.50 2.13
CA GLY A 163 -1.54 -5.41 0.79
C GLY A 163 -2.83 -6.21 0.64
N SER A 164 -2.86 -7.45 1.14
CA SER A 164 -3.99 -8.38 1.01
C SER A 164 -4.94 -8.35 2.20
N SER A 165 -4.44 -8.18 3.42
CA SER A 165 -5.25 -8.23 4.65
C SER A 165 -6.38 -7.21 4.75
N PRO A 166 -6.39 -6.06 4.06
CA PRO A 166 -7.60 -5.24 3.99
C PRO A 166 -8.83 -6.01 3.53
N ALA A 167 -8.68 -6.96 2.58
CA ALA A 167 -9.79 -7.82 2.13
C ALA A 167 -10.27 -8.78 3.25
N TYR A 168 -9.36 -9.28 4.08
CA TYR A 168 -9.70 -10.16 5.21
C TYR A 168 -10.41 -9.38 6.33
N ILE A 169 -9.97 -8.13 6.57
CA ILE A 169 -10.63 -7.23 7.52
C ILE A 169 -12.05 -6.90 7.04
N TYR A 170 -12.25 -6.62 5.74
CA TYR A 170 -13.59 -6.41 5.20
C TYR A 170 -14.48 -7.65 5.34
N LEU A 171 -13.93 -8.86 5.14
CA LEU A 171 -14.66 -10.09 5.36
C LEU A 171 -15.07 -10.27 6.84
N PHE A 172 -14.18 -9.94 7.77
CA PHE A 172 -14.47 -9.97 9.21
C PHE A 172 -15.56 -8.96 9.60
N ILE A 173 -15.46 -7.72 9.11
CA ILE A 173 -16.48 -6.67 9.31
C ILE A 173 -17.84 -7.16 8.77
N GLU A 174 -17.87 -7.73 7.57
CA GLU A 174 -19.09 -8.26 6.96
C GLU A 174 -19.69 -9.41 7.76
N ALA A 175 -18.85 -10.30 8.32
CA ALA A 175 -19.31 -11.41 9.16
C ALA A 175 -19.99 -10.91 10.44
N LEU A 176 -19.38 -9.94 11.13
CA LEU A 176 -19.96 -9.30 12.32
C LEU A 176 -21.26 -8.56 11.99
N ALA A 177 -21.32 -7.83 10.87
CA ALA A 177 -22.52 -7.13 10.44
C ALA A 177 -23.67 -8.11 10.12
N LYS A 178 -23.38 -9.28 9.50
CA LYS A 178 -24.36 -10.35 9.29
C LYS A 178 -24.87 -10.93 10.62
N ALA A 179 -24.01 -11.06 11.62
CA ALA A 179 -24.43 -11.48 12.95
C ALA A 179 -25.42 -10.47 13.57
N GLY A 180 -25.17 -9.16 13.42
CA GLY A 180 -26.12 -8.12 13.83
C GLY A 180 -27.48 -8.28 13.16
N VAL A 181 -27.51 -8.54 11.86
CA VAL A 181 -28.76 -8.81 11.12
C VAL A 181 -29.49 -10.05 11.65
N LYS A 182 -28.77 -11.12 11.96
CA LYS A 182 -29.33 -12.34 12.56
C LYS A 182 -30.10 -12.03 13.86
N TYR A 183 -29.65 -11.03 14.60
CA TYR A 183 -30.28 -10.63 15.87
C TYR A 183 -31.16 -9.39 15.75
N GLY A 184 -31.60 -9.04 14.55
CA GLY A 184 -32.65 -8.05 14.30
C GLY A 184 -32.18 -6.62 14.08
N ILE A 185 -30.88 -6.35 14.01
CA ILE A 185 -30.36 -5.01 13.68
C ILE A 185 -30.31 -4.86 12.15
N PRO A 186 -30.85 -3.78 11.56
CA PRO A 186 -30.74 -3.55 10.12
C PRO A 186 -29.31 -3.58 9.62
N LYS A 187 -29.08 -4.12 8.40
CA LYS A 187 -27.75 -4.35 7.83
C LYS A 187 -26.87 -3.09 7.82
N GLU A 188 -27.40 -1.97 7.37
CA GLU A 188 -26.70 -0.69 7.31
C GLU A 188 -26.23 -0.26 8.72
N LYS A 189 -27.13 -0.28 9.69
CA LYS A 189 -26.82 0.04 11.08
C LYS A 189 -25.77 -0.90 11.68
N SER A 190 -25.88 -2.21 11.41
CA SER A 190 -24.89 -3.19 11.86
C SER A 190 -23.51 -2.92 11.26
N LEU A 191 -23.45 -2.55 9.97
CA LEU A 191 -22.20 -2.24 9.29
C LEU A 191 -21.54 -0.99 9.91
N ASP A 192 -22.31 0.07 10.16
CA ASP A 192 -21.80 1.30 10.79
C ASP A 192 -21.21 1.02 12.18
N ILE A 193 -21.95 0.29 13.02
CA ILE A 193 -21.51 -0.09 14.37
C ILE A 193 -20.20 -0.88 14.31
N VAL A 194 -20.15 -1.91 13.48
CA VAL A 194 -18.98 -2.80 13.39
C VAL A 194 -17.77 -2.05 12.84
N THR A 195 -17.95 -1.24 11.80
CA THR A 195 -16.85 -0.47 11.19
C THR A 195 -16.24 0.49 12.21
N GLN A 196 -17.08 1.21 12.97
CA GLN A 196 -16.61 2.10 14.03
C GLN A 196 -15.90 1.34 15.15
N THR A 197 -16.39 0.16 15.52
CA THR A 197 -15.77 -0.69 16.54
C THR A 197 -14.39 -1.17 16.12
N VAL A 198 -14.23 -1.66 14.87
CA VAL A 198 -12.93 -2.10 14.35
C VAL A 198 -11.94 -0.95 14.25
N LEU A 199 -12.37 0.22 13.75
CA LEU A 199 -11.56 1.43 13.69
C LEU A 199 -11.03 1.81 15.07
N ALA A 200 -11.92 1.98 16.05
CA ALA A 200 -11.57 2.39 17.41
C ALA A 200 -10.66 1.36 18.13
N SER A 201 -10.86 0.05 17.87
CA SER A 201 -10.01 -0.99 18.44
C SER A 201 -8.59 -0.94 17.89
N ALA A 202 -8.43 -0.67 16.59
CA ALA A 202 -7.12 -0.48 15.98
C ALA A 202 -6.44 0.81 16.48
N GLU A 203 -7.17 1.90 16.58
CA GLU A 203 -6.66 3.17 17.11
C GLU A 203 -6.21 3.04 18.56
N ASN A 204 -6.94 2.28 19.39
CA ASN A 204 -6.56 2.02 20.78
C ASN A 204 -5.20 1.31 20.89
N LEU A 205 -4.93 0.34 20.00
CA LEU A 205 -3.61 -0.30 19.93
C LEU A 205 -2.50 0.65 19.46
N LEU A 206 -2.79 1.55 18.51
CA LEU A 206 -1.79 2.50 17.99
C LEU A 206 -1.44 3.60 18.99
N GLN A 207 -2.38 4.01 19.83
CA GLN A 207 -2.20 5.11 20.79
C GLN A 207 -1.78 4.64 22.18
N GLY A 208 -2.06 3.38 22.51
CA GLY A 208 -1.79 2.78 23.81
C GLY A 208 -0.45 2.07 23.90
N THR A 209 -0.14 1.56 25.09
CA THR A 209 1.02 0.72 25.38
C THR A 209 0.63 -0.74 25.68
N ASP A 210 -0.66 -1.03 25.74
CA ASP A 210 -1.18 -2.36 26.01
C ASP A 210 -0.97 -3.29 24.80
N SER A 211 -0.65 -4.54 25.06
CA SER A 211 -0.67 -5.56 24.03
C SER A 211 -2.12 -5.94 23.65
N PRO A 212 -2.33 -6.60 22.50
CA PRO A 212 -3.65 -7.13 22.15
C PRO A 212 -4.26 -8.02 23.25
N HIS A 213 -3.44 -8.84 23.93
CA HIS A 213 -3.91 -9.69 25.03
C HIS A 213 -4.33 -8.89 26.27
N ASP A 214 -3.58 -7.85 26.64
CA ASP A 214 -3.98 -6.97 27.75
C ASP A 214 -5.35 -6.31 27.51
N LEU A 215 -5.59 -5.86 26.26
CA LEU A 215 -6.88 -5.27 25.88
C LEU A 215 -8.02 -6.31 25.88
N ILE A 216 -7.76 -7.53 25.42
CA ILE A 216 -8.72 -8.65 25.50
C ILE A 216 -9.08 -8.93 26.96
N ASP A 217 -8.11 -9.03 27.86
CA ASP A 217 -8.35 -9.30 29.27
C ASP A 217 -9.16 -8.17 29.95
N LYS A 218 -8.86 -6.90 29.62
CA LYS A 218 -9.60 -5.74 30.14
C LYS A 218 -11.10 -5.76 29.82
N ILE A 219 -11.49 -6.33 28.69
CA ILE A 219 -12.91 -6.40 28.26
C ILE A 219 -13.56 -7.76 28.51
N SER A 220 -12.79 -8.77 28.96
CA SER A 220 -13.25 -10.14 29.18
C SER A 220 -13.46 -10.42 30.66
N SER A 221 -14.55 -9.89 31.22
CA SER A 221 -14.89 -10.14 32.63
C SER A 221 -15.18 -11.61 32.93
N PRO A 222 -14.87 -12.12 34.15
CA PRO A 222 -15.16 -13.49 34.55
C PRO A 222 -16.64 -13.84 34.38
N GLY A 223 -16.94 -14.93 33.63
CA GLY A 223 -18.29 -15.39 33.34
C GLY A 223 -19.10 -14.46 32.41
N GLY A 224 -18.45 -13.46 31.81
CA GLY A 224 -19.11 -12.45 30.96
C GLY A 224 -19.39 -12.95 29.54
N THR A 225 -20.12 -12.12 28.79
CA THR A 225 -20.49 -12.41 27.39
C THR A 225 -19.30 -12.37 26.44
N THR A 226 -18.32 -11.50 26.69
CA THR A 226 -17.12 -11.36 25.86
C THR A 226 -16.27 -12.61 25.89
N ILE A 227 -15.96 -13.15 27.08
CA ILE A 227 -15.15 -14.36 27.20
C ILE A 227 -15.85 -15.58 26.56
N ALA A 228 -17.19 -15.69 26.67
CA ALA A 228 -17.94 -16.76 26.03
C ALA A 228 -17.81 -16.72 24.49
N GLY A 229 -17.93 -15.53 23.88
CA GLY A 229 -17.73 -15.35 22.44
C GLY A 229 -16.30 -15.60 22.00
N LEU A 230 -15.31 -15.14 22.80
CA LEU A 230 -13.89 -15.34 22.50
C LEU A 230 -13.51 -16.82 22.46
N LEU A 231 -13.92 -17.60 23.48
CA LEU A 231 -13.68 -19.05 23.53
C LEU A 231 -14.35 -19.81 22.38
N ASP A 232 -15.50 -19.35 21.89
CA ASP A 232 -16.14 -19.94 20.71
C ASP A 232 -15.34 -19.64 19.42
N LEU A 233 -14.80 -18.42 19.27
CA LEU A 233 -13.90 -18.09 18.15
C LEU A 233 -12.62 -18.91 18.17
N GLU A 234 -12.02 -19.14 19.34
CA GLU A 234 -10.85 -20.00 19.50
C GLU A 234 -11.19 -21.47 19.13
N LYS A 235 -12.28 -21.98 19.66
CA LYS A 235 -12.78 -23.34 19.37
C LYS A 235 -13.07 -23.57 17.89
N THR A 236 -13.59 -22.57 17.19
CA THR A 236 -13.88 -22.64 15.76
C THR A 236 -12.65 -22.37 14.89
N GLY A 237 -11.47 -22.07 15.49
CA GLY A 237 -10.19 -22.01 14.81
C GLY A 237 -9.91 -20.69 14.08
N LEU A 238 -10.40 -19.55 14.57
CA LEU A 238 -10.15 -18.25 13.95
C LEU A 238 -8.65 -17.99 13.73
N THR A 239 -7.82 -18.20 14.74
CA THR A 239 -6.37 -18.00 14.66
C THR A 239 -5.74 -18.86 13.55
N ALA A 240 -6.08 -20.14 13.51
CA ALA A 240 -5.57 -21.06 12.48
C ALA A 240 -6.01 -20.65 11.07
N SER A 241 -7.25 -20.18 10.91
CA SER A 241 -7.78 -19.70 9.63
C SER A 241 -7.05 -18.46 9.15
N VAL A 242 -6.77 -17.49 10.04
CA VAL A 242 -6.02 -16.27 9.72
C VAL A 242 -4.58 -16.60 9.30
N VAL A 243 -3.86 -17.42 10.08
CA VAL A 243 -2.49 -17.84 9.75
C VAL A 243 -2.45 -18.56 8.40
N SER A 244 -3.36 -19.52 8.18
CA SER A 244 -3.46 -20.26 6.91
C SER A 244 -3.73 -19.34 5.70
N SER A 245 -4.53 -18.29 5.87
CA SER A 245 -4.78 -17.33 4.78
C SER A 245 -3.54 -16.51 4.42
N ILE A 246 -2.72 -16.16 5.40
CA ILE A 246 -1.42 -15.50 5.18
C ILE A 246 -0.45 -16.43 4.46
N ASP A 247 -0.34 -17.70 4.90
CA ASP A 247 0.50 -18.70 4.24
C ASP A 247 0.11 -18.89 2.76
N ALA A 248 -1.18 -19.01 2.48
CA ALA A 248 -1.70 -19.14 1.12
C ALA A 248 -1.34 -17.91 0.25
N THR A 249 -1.41 -16.71 0.83
CA THR A 249 -1.08 -15.46 0.14
C THR A 249 0.41 -15.38 -0.18
N ILE A 250 1.28 -15.67 0.79
CA ILE A 250 2.74 -15.67 0.61
C ILE A 250 3.15 -16.71 -0.43
N ASN A 251 2.60 -17.93 -0.35
CA ASN A 251 2.89 -18.99 -1.32
C ASN A 251 2.47 -18.59 -2.75
N LYS A 252 1.35 -17.89 -2.89
CA LYS A 252 0.91 -17.37 -4.19
C LYS A 252 1.82 -16.24 -4.70
N ALA A 253 2.26 -15.33 -3.82
CA ALA A 253 3.17 -14.25 -4.18
C ALA A 253 4.52 -14.77 -4.70
N LYS A 254 5.08 -15.80 -4.06
CA LYS A 254 6.33 -16.46 -4.48
C LYS A 254 6.22 -17.21 -5.81
N ALA A 255 5.02 -17.52 -6.27
CA ALA A 255 4.76 -18.22 -7.52
C ALA A 255 4.49 -17.28 -8.71
N LEU A 256 4.54 -15.95 -8.51
CA LEU A 256 4.37 -14.92 -9.55
C LEU A 256 5.72 -14.46 -10.10
#